data_e3f6c800d4551f05ddc9a4bb53f5c26d
#
_entry.id   e3f6c800d4551f05ddc9a4bb53f5c26d
#
_cell.length_a   1.000
_cell.length_b   1.000
_cell.length_c   1.000
_cell.angle_alpha   90.00
_cell.angle_beta   90.00
_cell.angle_gamma   90.00
#
_symmetry.space_group_name_H-M   'P 1'
#
loop_
_entity.id
_entity.type
_entity.pdbx_description
1 polymer ?
#
loop_
_entity_poly.entity_id
_entity_poly.type
_entity_poly.pdbx_seq_one_letter_code
_entity_poly.pdbx_strand_id
1 'polypeptide(L)'
;MRFLPFTLSALLLLPLSSCVMARQIENEPLDPTKIQSLVPGKTTAKQVVELFGAPTEVVQLHKRSAYRYEHTMRKYQALILLLINFGQSDSRSDRLWVFFDESDVLSAVGDTLASHRTQYGMPWEDVHEKSDGESRDAERFGKAPK
;
A
#
# COMPACT_ATOMS: atom_id res chain seq x y z
N MET A 1 43.19 -19.18 34.73
CA MET A 1 41.76 -18.92 35.00
C MET A 1 41.33 -17.46 34.82
N ARG A 2 41.77 -16.76 33.72
CA ARG A 2 41.46 -15.32 33.47
C ARG A 2 40.54 -15.08 32.29
N PHE A 3 40.03 -16.13 31.62
CA PHE A 3 39.16 -16.01 30.45
C PHE A 3 37.66 -16.03 30.76
N LEU A 4 37.27 -16.39 31.97
CA LEU A 4 35.86 -16.48 32.39
C LEU A 4 35.10 -15.15 32.34
N PRO A 5 35.67 -13.97 32.73
CA PRO A 5 34.95 -12.71 32.64
C PRO A 5 34.78 -12.23 31.19
N PHE A 6 35.67 -12.60 30.28
CA PHE A 6 35.57 -12.19 28.89
C PHE A 6 34.47 -12.97 28.15
N THR A 7 34.31 -14.25 28.41
CA THR A 7 33.24 -15.07 27.84
C THR A 7 31.86 -14.70 28.38
N LEU A 8 31.76 -14.34 29.65
CA LEU A 8 30.52 -13.89 30.29
C LEU A 8 30.08 -12.52 29.76
N SER A 9 31.04 -11.60 29.50
CA SER A 9 30.78 -10.30 28.91
C SER A 9 30.33 -10.41 27.44
N ALA A 10 30.90 -11.32 26.66
CA ALA A 10 30.50 -11.59 25.28
C ALA A 10 29.09 -12.21 25.19
N LEU A 11 28.72 -13.06 26.14
CA LEU A 11 27.40 -13.67 26.20
C LEU A 11 26.29 -12.65 26.57
N LEU A 12 26.61 -11.62 27.32
CA LEU A 12 25.67 -10.54 27.68
C LEU A 12 25.36 -9.58 26.52
N LEU A 13 26.21 -9.51 25.50
CA LEU A 13 26.04 -8.65 24.32
C LEU A 13 25.14 -9.28 23.21
N LEU A 14 24.92 -10.59 23.24
CA LEU A 14 24.09 -11.31 22.27
C LEU A 14 22.62 -10.87 22.20
N PRO A 15 21.91 -10.49 23.30
CA PRO A 15 20.52 -10.09 23.25
C PRO A 15 20.29 -8.63 22.78
N LEU A 16 21.33 -7.87 22.39
CA LEU A 16 21.21 -6.46 22.03
C LEU A 16 20.92 -6.23 20.53
N SER A 17 20.71 -7.30 19.77
CA SER A 17 20.25 -7.22 18.37
C SER A 17 18.76 -7.56 18.29
N SER A 18 17.99 -6.72 17.60
CA SER A 18 16.55 -6.94 17.37
C SER A 18 16.19 -6.66 15.92
N CYS A 19 15.40 -7.58 15.36
CA CYS A 19 14.74 -7.35 14.08
C CYS A 19 13.30 -6.95 14.34
N VAL A 20 12.86 -5.85 13.75
CA VAL A 20 11.47 -5.36 13.82
C VAL A 20 10.86 -5.46 12.43
N MET A 21 9.69 -6.09 12.37
CA MET A 21 8.84 -6.11 11.18
C MET A 21 7.46 -5.57 11.57
N ALA A 22 6.98 -4.58 10.83
CA ALA A 22 5.67 -3.99 11.07
C ALA A 22 4.91 -3.81 9.76
N ARG A 23 3.58 -3.93 9.86
CA ARG A 23 2.64 -3.66 8.78
C ARG A 23 1.62 -2.65 9.27
N GLN A 24 1.45 -1.58 8.53
CA GLN A 24 0.40 -0.59 8.76
C GLN A 24 -0.56 -0.60 7.58
N ILE A 25 -1.84 -0.58 7.89
CA ILE A 25 -2.94 -0.53 6.92
C ILE A 25 -3.78 0.68 7.29
N GLU A 26 -4.04 1.54 6.31
CA GLU A 26 -4.91 2.70 6.44
C GLU A 26 -6.09 2.52 5.49
N ASN A 27 -7.29 2.66 6.03
CA ASN A 27 -8.59 2.44 5.38
C ASN A 27 -8.81 0.99 4.91
N GLU A 28 -10.02 0.70 4.46
CA GLU A 28 -10.39 -0.61 3.94
C GLU A 28 -9.84 -0.83 2.52
N PRO A 29 -9.47 -2.08 2.17
CA PRO A 29 -9.05 -2.40 0.81
C PRO A 29 -10.15 -2.12 -0.21
N LEU A 30 -9.74 -1.56 -1.36
CA LEU A 30 -10.64 -1.35 -2.47
C LEU A 30 -10.88 -2.69 -3.21
N ASP A 31 -12.12 -3.16 -3.23
CA ASP A 31 -12.52 -4.38 -3.92
C ASP A 31 -12.69 -4.12 -5.42
N PRO A 32 -11.86 -4.75 -6.28
CA PRO A 32 -11.97 -4.59 -7.73
C PRO A 32 -13.34 -4.99 -8.28
N THR A 33 -14.03 -5.94 -7.64
CA THR A 33 -15.37 -6.40 -8.12
C THR A 33 -16.42 -5.32 -7.88
N LYS A 34 -16.34 -4.60 -6.76
CA LYS A 34 -17.18 -3.44 -6.49
C LYS A 34 -16.90 -2.29 -7.47
N ILE A 35 -15.62 -2.04 -7.79
CA ILE A 35 -15.24 -1.01 -8.77
C ILE A 35 -15.83 -1.33 -10.15
N GLN A 36 -15.74 -2.58 -10.60
CA GLN A 36 -16.31 -3.03 -11.87
C GLN A 36 -17.84 -2.98 -11.93
N SER A 37 -18.52 -2.98 -10.79
CA SER A 37 -19.98 -2.83 -10.72
C SER A 37 -20.48 -1.40 -10.92
N LEU A 38 -19.58 -0.40 -10.90
CA LEU A 38 -19.92 0.98 -11.13
C LEU A 38 -20.21 1.24 -12.61
N VAL A 39 -21.44 1.71 -12.91
CA VAL A 39 -21.89 1.96 -14.28
C VAL A 39 -22.08 3.46 -14.49
N PRO A 40 -21.25 4.12 -15.32
CA PRO A 40 -21.46 5.52 -15.69
C PRO A 40 -22.85 5.76 -16.29
N GLY A 41 -23.48 6.86 -15.92
CA GLY A 41 -24.83 7.24 -16.32
C GLY A 41 -25.95 6.50 -15.55
N LYS A 42 -25.62 5.59 -14.62
CA LYS A 42 -26.63 4.85 -13.82
C LYS A 42 -26.37 4.89 -12.33
N THR A 43 -25.12 4.65 -11.90
CA THR A 43 -24.76 4.60 -10.48
C THR A 43 -24.84 6.00 -9.87
N THR A 44 -25.46 6.13 -8.71
CA THR A 44 -25.57 7.41 -8.00
C THR A 44 -24.51 7.56 -6.91
N ALA A 45 -24.24 8.80 -6.50
CA ALA A 45 -23.30 9.10 -5.40
C ALA A 45 -23.69 8.35 -4.11
N LYS A 46 -25.00 8.25 -3.82
CA LYS A 46 -25.50 7.49 -2.67
C LYS A 46 -25.12 6.01 -2.75
N GLN A 47 -25.31 5.38 -3.90
CA GLN A 47 -24.94 3.97 -4.10
C GLN A 47 -23.43 3.74 -3.97
N VAL A 48 -22.60 4.70 -4.43
CA VAL A 48 -21.14 4.60 -4.25
C VAL A 48 -20.78 4.64 -2.77
N VAL A 49 -21.39 5.54 -1.98
CA VAL A 49 -21.17 5.59 -0.53
C VAL A 49 -21.68 4.33 0.19
N GLU A 50 -22.76 3.73 -0.26
CA GLU A 50 -23.26 2.45 0.27
C GLU A 50 -22.30 1.29 -0.02
N LEU A 51 -21.59 1.29 -1.17
CA LEU A 51 -20.65 0.25 -1.57
C LEU A 51 -19.27 0.38 -0.92
N PHE A 52 -18.75 1.60 -0.80
CA PHE A 52 -17.37 1.88 -0.37
C PHE A 52 -17.27 2.59 0.98
N GLY A 53 -18.38 2.97 1.57
CA GLY A 53 -18.40 3.78 2.79
C GLY A 53 -18.12 5.25 2.52
N ALA A 54 -17.69 5.98 3.56
CA ALA A 54 -17.35 7.38 3.44
C ALA A 54 -16.07 7.58 2.61
N PRO A 55 -16.06 8.51 1.65
CA PRO A 55 -14.86 8.83 0.89
C PRO A 55 -13.78 9.47 1.77
N THR A 56 -12.52 9.22 1.43
CA THR A 56 -11.35 9.85 2.09
C THR A 56 -11.32 11.35 1.82
N GLU A 57 -11.78 11.76 0.65
CA GLU A 57 -11.84 13.16 0.24
C GLU A 57 -13.02 13.41 -0.70
N VAL A 58 -13.65 14.57 -0.56
CA VAL A 58 -14.68 15.07 -1.47
C VAL A 58 -14.21 16.39 -2.07
N VAL A 59 -14.12 16.42 -3.39
CA VAL A 59 -13.74 17.64 -4.13
C VAL A 59 -14.97 18.16 -4.87
N GLN A 60 -15.35 19.41 -4.61
CA GLN A 60 -16.42 20.09 -5.33
C GLN A 60 -15.85 20.78 -6.57
N LEU A 61 -16.34 20.41 -7.74
CA LEU A 61 -15.94 20.94 -9.04
C LEU A 61 -17.10 21.73 -9.64
N HIS A 62 -17.36 22.91 -9.11
CA HIS A 62 -18.49 23.76 -9.43
C HIS A 62 -19.82 23.04 -9.09
N LYS A 63 -20.61 22.60 -10.08
CA LYS A 63 -21.85 21.84 -9.92
C LYS A 63 -21.61 20.30 -9.92
N ARG A 64 -20.40 19.86 -10.08
CA ARG A 64 -19.99 18.45 -10.10
C ARG A 64 -19.21 18.13 -8.85
N SER A 65 -19.14 16.86 -8.49
CA SER A 65 -18.34 16.41 -7.36
C SER A 65 -17.43 15.25 -7.77
N ALA A 66 -16.34 15.12 -7.04
CA ALA A 66 -15.45 13.97 -7.17
C ALA A 66 -15.14 13.39 -5.78
N TYR A 67 -15.31 12.09 -5.61
CA TYR A 67 -15.01 11.36 -4.41
C TYR A 67 -13.73 10.59 -4.59
N ARG A 68 -12.82 10.70 -3.61
CA ARG A 68 -11.60 9.91 -3.56
C ARG A 68 -11.70 8.89 -2.45
N TYR A 69 -11.42 7.66 -2.79
CA TYR A 69 -11.21 6.56 -1.85
C TYR A 69 -9.74 6.14 -1.94
N GLU A 70 -9.10 5.93 -0.80
CA GLU A 70 -7.69 5.56 -0.74
C GLU A 70 -7.48 4.49 0.31
N HIS A 71 -6.76 3.44 -0.06
CA HIS A 71 -6.27 2.39 0.82
C HIS A 71 -4.76 2.37 0.75
N THR A 72 -4.08 2.47 1.88
CA THR A 72 -2.61 2.45 1.93
C THR A 72 -2.12 1.27 2.74
N MET A 73 -1.21 0.51 2.14
CA MET A 73 -0.44 -0.53 2.81
C MET A 73 1.01 -0.10 2.93
N ARG A 74 1.54 -0.16 4.15
CA ARG A 74 2.92 0.18 4.45
C ARG A 74 3.56 -0.97 5.21
N LYS A 75 4.72 -1.43 4.74
CA LYS A 75 5.52 -2.47 5.38
C LYS A 75 6.84 -1.87 5.82
N TYR A 76 7.20 -2.12 7.06
CA TYR A 76 8.44 -1.66 7.67
C TYR A 76 9.29 -2.85 8.05
N GLN A 77 10.59 -2.72 7.84
CA GLN A 77 11.60 -3.62 8.39
C GLN A 77 12.72 -2.81 9.00
N ALA A 78 13.19 -3.22 10.16
CA ALA A 78 14.35 -2.62 10.78
C ALA A 78 15.19 -3.70 11.46
N LEU A 79 16.51 -3.58 11.29
CA LEU A 79 17.53 -4.29 12.05
C LEU A 79 18.15 -3.29 13.03
N ILE A 80 17.91 -3.51 14.30
CA ILE A 80 18.41 -2.66 15.38
C ILE A 80 19.62 -3.36 16.00
N LEU A 81 20.80 -2.77 15.86
CA LEU A 81 22.04 -3.15 16.50
C LEU A 81 22.38 -2.09 17.53
N LEU A 82 23.22 -2.43 18.51
CA LEU A 82 23.56 -1.54 19.62
C LEU A 82 24.00 -0.14 19.20
N LEU A 83 24.77 -0.03 18.12
CA LEU A 83 25.35 1.24 17.62
C LEU A 83 24.86 1.65 16.24
N ILE A 84 24.23 0.74 15.48
CA ILE A 84 23.85 0.97 14.09
C ILE A 84 22.44 0.43 13.89
N ASN A 85 21.58 1.25 13.29
CA ASN A 85 20.21 0.86 12.97
C ASN A 85 20.01 0.95 11.45
N PHE A 86 19.49 -0.09 10.85
CA PHE A 86 19.09 -0.14 9.45
C PHE A 86 17.59 -0.34 9.36
N GLY A 87 16.91 0.49 8.57
CA GLY A 87 15.47 0.37 8.37
C GLY A 87 15.09 0.67 6.93
N GLN A 88 14.04 0.00 6.46
CA GLN A 88 13.42 0.23 5.17
C GLN A 88 11.90 0.19 5.28
N SER A 89 11.22 0.97 4.45
CA SER A 89 9.77 0.93 4.34
C SER A 89 9.35 0.97 2.87
N ASP A 90 8.39 0.12 2.52
CA ASP A 90 7.66 0.21 1.25
C ASP A 90 6.22 0.63 1.54
N SER A 91 5.74 1.67 0.85
CA SER A 91 4.40 2.21 1.02
C SER A 91 3.73 2.34 -0.33
N ARG A 92 2.59 1.67 -0.50
CA ARG A 92 1.80 1.72 -1.73
C ARG A 92 0.34 1.94 -1.41
N SER A 93 -0.31 2.71 -2.28
CA SER A 93 -1.71 3.08 -2.11
C SER A 93 -2.53 2.65 -3.32
N ASP A 94 -3.70 2.11 -3.02
CA ASP A 94 -4.79 1.98 -3.98
C ASP A 94 -5.61 3.26 -3.94
N ARG A 95 -5.96 3.80 -5.09
CA ARG A 95 -6.78 4.99 -5.22
C ARG A 95 -7.89 4.76 -6.21
N LEU A 96 -9.07 5.21 -5.82
CA LEU A 96 -10.27 5.23 -6.66
C LEU A 96 -10.81 6.65 -6.69
N TRP A 97 -10.94 7.22 -7.88
CA TRP A 97 -11.62 8.48 -8.14
C TRP A 97 -12.96 8.23 -8.82
N VAL A 98 -14.00 8.80 -8.26
CA VAL A 98 -15.37 8.67 -8.76
C VAL A 98 -15.91 10.06 -9.00
N PHE A 99 -16.25 10.37 -10.25
CA PHE A 99 -16.71 11.68 -10.68
C PHE A 99 -18.22 11.66 -10.91
N PHE A 100 -18.92 12.65 -10.38
CA PHE A 100 -20.37 12.79 -10.51
C PHE A 100 -20.73 14.05 -11.30
N ASP A 101 -21.83 13.99 -12.01
CA ASP A 101 -22.44 15.11 -12.69
C ASP A 101 -23.29 16.01 -11.75
N GLU A 102 -24.00 16.99 -12.31
CA GLU A 102 -24.86 17.91 -11.55
C GLU A 102 -26.09 17.24 -10.89
N SER A 103 -26.41 16.01 -11.29
CA SER A 103 -27.52 15.21 -10.77
C SER A 103 -27.07 14.11 -9.80
N ASP A 104 -25.81 14.17 -9.32
CA ASP A 104 -25.17 13.14 -8.49
C ASP A 104 -25.11 11.77 -9.14
N VAL A 105 -25.12 11.70 -10.49
CA VAL A 105 -24.95 10.48 -11.25
C VAL A 105 -23.50 10.32 -11.67
N LEU A 106 -23.00 9.11 -11.58
CA LEU A 106 -21.63 8.75 -11.95
C LEU A 106 -21.34 9.10 -13.41
N SER A 107 -20.35 9.94 -13.65
CA SER A 107 -19.90 10.33 -14.99
C SER A 107 -18.64 9.60 -15.44
N ALA A 108 -17.70 9.39 -14.52
CA ALA A 108 -16.44 8.70 -14.82
C ALA A 108 -15.85 8.05 -13.57
N VAL A 109 -15.04 7.01 -13.78
CA VAL A 109 -14.28 6.31 -12.74
C VAL A 109 -12.83 6.20 -13.20
N GLY A 110 -11.89 6.41 -12.28
CA GLY A 110 -10.47 6.14 -12.48
C GLY A 110 -9.89 5.48 -11.26
N ASP A 111 -9.15 4.39 -11.44
CA ASP A 111 -8.53 3.66 -10.34
C ASP A 111 -7.05 3.37 -10.59
N THR A 112 -6.32 3.22 -9.48
CA THR A 112 -4.94 2.73 -9.46
C THR A 112 -4.80 1.77 -8.30
N LEU A 113 -4.59 0.50 -8.58
CA LEU A 113 -4.50 -0.56 -7.58
C LEU A 113 -3.05 -1.06 -7.50
N ALA A 114 -2.31 -0.61 -6.49
CA ALA A 114 -0.88 -0.91 -6.31
C ALA A 114 -0.53 -1.46 -4.92
N SER A 115 -1.45 -1.44 -3.94
CA SER A 115 -1.16 -1.83 -2.56
C SER A 115 -0.73 -3.30 -2.43
N HIS A 116 -1.24 -4.19 -3.30
CA HIS A 116 -0.89 -5.60 -3.34
C HIS A 116 0.59 -5.85 -3.70
N ARG A 117 1.28 -4.86 -4.31
CA ARG A 117 2.70 -4.94 -4.68
C ARG A 117 3.64 -4.57 -3.54
N THR A 118 3.12 -4.14 -2.37
CA THR A 118 3.94 -3.78 -1.21
C THR A 118 4.74 -4.98 -0.73
N GLN A 119 6.06 -4.83 -0.61
CA GLN A 119 6.98 -5.90 -0.25
C GLN A 119 7.75 -5.60 1.02
N TYR A 120 8.22 -6.66 1.66
CA TYR A 120 9.29 -6.58 2.64
C TYR A 120 10.63 -6.73 1.90
N GLY A 121 11.56 -5.82 2.12
CA GLY A 121 12.89 -5.88 1.53
C GLY A 121 13.97 -5.60 2.56
N MET A 122 15.15 -6.14 2.40
CA MET A 122 16.29 -5.80 3.26
C MET A 122 16.71 -4.34 3.02
N PRO A 123 17.35 -3.66 3.99
CA PRO A 123 17.70 -2.23 3.89
C PRO A 123 18.59 -1.85 2.70
N TRP A 124 19.18 -2.84 2.04
CA TRP A 124 20.03 -2.68 0.84
C TRP A 124 19.35 -3.13 -0.45
N GLU A 125 18.07 -3.50 -0.40
CA GLU A 125 17.29 -4.02 -1.53
C GLU A 125 16.31 -2.95 -2.01
N ASP A 126 16.34 -2.60 -3.29
CA ASP A 126 15.36 -1.68 -3.88
C ASP A 126 14.09 -2.43 -4.25
N VAL A 127 13.11 -2.41 -3.36
CA VAL A 127 11.82 -3.08 -3.54
C VAL A 127 10.93 -2.39 -4.58
N HIS A 128 11.15 -1.09 -4.85
CA HIS A 128 10.39 -0.36 -5.85
C HIS A 128 10.84 -0.73 -7.26
N GLU A 129 12.14 -0.75 -7.49
CA GLU A 129 12.71 -1.11 -8.79
C GLU A 129 12.33 -2.54 -9.20
N LYS A 130 12.44 -3.50 -8.27
CA LYS A 130 12.10 -4.90 -8.50
C LYS A 130 10.63 -5.09 -8.89
N SER A 131 9.70 -4.45 -8.16
CA SER A 131 8.27 -4.61 -8.44
C SER A 131 7.82 -3.90 -9.72
N ASP A 132 8.46 -2.77 -10.04
CA ASP A 132 8.14 -2.00 -11.25
C ASP A 132 8.78 -2.65 -12.50
N GLY A 133 9.93 -3.30 -12.35
CA GLY A 133 10.55 -4.13 -13.37
C GLY A 133 9.67 -5.32 -13.74
N GLU A 134 9.21 -6.08 -12.77
CA GLU A 134 8.31 -7.23 -12.98
C GLU A 134 7.01 -6.82 -13.67
N SER A 135 6.45 -5.66 -13.31
CA SER A 135 5.23 -5.13 -13.93
C SER A 135 5.45 -4.78 -15.41
N ARG A 136 6.58 -4.14 -15.74
CA ARG A 136 6.93 -3.75 -17.12
C ARG A 136 7.19 -4.96 -17.99
N ASP A 137 7.82 -5.99 -17.45
CA ASP A 137 8.08 -7.22 -18.18
C ASP A 137 6.80 -8.02 -18.41
N ALA A 138 5.89 -8.08 -17.44
CA ALA A 138 4.58 -8.72 -17.60
C ALA A 138 3.71 -7.99 -18.64
N GLU A 139 3.79 -6.67 -18.73
CA GLU A 139 3.08 -5.86 -19.72
C GLU A 139 3.68 -6.01 -21.11
N ARG A 140 5.03 -6.06 -21.22
CA ARG A 140 5.78 -6.12 -22.49
C ARG A 140 5.71 -7.51 -23.15
N PHE A 141 5.74 -8.59 -22.38
CA PHE A 141 5.86 -9.96 -22.90
C PHE A 141 4.56 -10.77 -22.84
N GLY A 142 3.48 -10.19 -22.32
CA GLY A 142 2.23 -10.92 -22.11
C GLY A 142 2.37 -12.01 -21.04
N LYS A 143 1.25 -12.43 -20.47
CA LYS A 143 1.21 -13.50 -19.48
C LYS A 143 1.75 -14.77 -20.11
N ALA A 144 2.85 -15.31 -19.61
CA ALA A 144 3.37 -16.61 -20.08
C ALA A 144 2.25 -17.64 -20.10
N PRO A 145 2.08 -18.43 -21.17
CA PRO A 145 1.07 -19.47 -21.21
C PRO A 145 1.35 -20.50 -20.12
N LYS A 146 0.30 -20.90 -19.41
CA LYS A 146 0.34 -21.96 -18.40
C LYS A 146 0.64 -23.30 -19.05
#